data_0e72588e4b4df7afbccbb40ae70df5bf
#
_entry.id   0e72588e4b4df7afbccbb40ae70df5bf
#
_cell.length_a   1.000
_cell.length_b   1.000
_cell.length_c   1.000
_cell.angle_alpha   90.00
_cell.angle_beta   90.00
_cell.angle_gamma   90.00
#
_symmetry.space_group_name_H-M   'P 1'
#
loop_
_entity.id
_entity.type
_entity.pdbx_description
1 polymer ?
#
loop_
_entity_poly.entity_id
_entity_poly.type
_entity_poly.pdbx_seq_one_letter_code
_entity_poly.pdbx_strand_id
1 'polypeptide(L)'
;MSCVPAPSTFVLPTLAPQPPPSTPVPGLDAPIADGLRFLKGQYNPAYGLLQESPNIGKHRYYLTNDNALAAYVFEQFGEDEMASILRASLDRYGYDSNGFVEVAWGEVIVWPPLHHKDVVVEKKGTGECDFLNSEESGPLADCVLQETHTPDLGFFYDWSSFSNLHCMGAVNEYNKGNLPVARWLYETELSTFDGVGWADEAWRQRDGVYETIGPVWCLYAGALLGEPVNEVLLSILLAQQNVETGGFHTHYRRDAFQLTDPNVETTSLALLALYTLQHPKSIR
;
A
#
# COMPACT_ATOMS: atom_id res chain seq x y z
N MET A 1 7.97 -51.67 -2.26
CA MET A 1 9.10 -50.74 -2.30
C MET A 1 8.65 -49.51 -3.11
N SER A 2 8.40 -48.41 -2.44
CA SER A 2 7.91 -47.17 -3.08
C SER A 2 9.15 -46.28 -3.33
N CYS A 3 9.46 -46.04 -4.62
CA CYS A 3 10.53 -45.11 -4.97
C CYS A 3 10.05 -43.66 -4.68
N VAL A 4 10.64 -43.01 -3.71
CA VAL A 4 10.50 -41.57 -3.48
C VAL A 4 11.39 -40.89 -4.54
N PRO A 5 10.86 -39.98 -5.38
CA PRO A 5 11.68 -39.22 -6.31
C PRO A 5 12.63 -38.30 -5.53
N ALA A 6 13.85 -38.20 -5.98
CA ALA A 6 14.88 -37.32 -5.42
C ALA A 6 14.42 -35.85 -5.57
N PRO A 7 14.71 -34.98 -4.59
CA PRO A 7 14.40 -33.58 -4.70
C PRO A 7 15.16 -32.95 -5.87
N SER A 8 14.43 -32.30 -6.78
CA SER A 8 15.04 -31.52 -7.85
C SER A 8 15.88 -30.39 -7.25
N THR A 9 17.16 -30.40 -7.51
CA THR A 9 18.09 -29.31 -7.17
C THR A 9 17.68 -28.05 -7.94
N PHE A 10 17.14 -27.07 -7.22
CA PHE A 10 16.88 -25.75 -7.76
C PHE A 10 18.23 -25.07 -8.03
N VAL A 11 18.61 -24.96 -9.30
CA VAL A 11 19.79 -24.20 -9.71
C VAL A 11 19.37 -22.73 -9.75
N LEU A 12 19.86 -21.94 -8.78
CA LEU A 12 19.68 -20.49 -8.80
C LEU A 12 20.28 -19.93 -10.10
N PRO A 13 19.55 -19.12 -10.87
CA PRO A 13 20.10 -18.46 -12.04
C PRO A 13 21.26 -17.55 -11.63
N THR A 14 22.31 -17.54 -12.43
CA THR A 14 23.47 -16.65 -12.26
C THR A 14 22.96 -15.20 -12.30
N LEU A 15 23.25 -14.43 -11.24
CA LEU A 15 22.87 -13.03 -11.14
C LEU A 15 23.32 -12.28 -12.40
N ALA A 16 22.36 -11.76 -13.17
CA ALA A 16 22.64 -10.79 -14.21
C ALA A 16 23.25 -9.53 -13.57
N PRO A 17 24.15 -8.81 -14.28
CA PRO A 17 24.69 -7.55 -13.81
C PRO A 17 23.52 -6.61 -13.40
N GLN A 18 23.64 -5.94 -12.24
CA GLN A 18 22.66 -4.95 -11.85
C GLN A 18 22.50 -3.91 -12.98
N PRO A 19 21.26 -3.61 -13.39
CA PRO A 19 21.03 -2.54 -14.36
C PRO A 19 21.60 -1.21 -13.80
N PRO A 20 22.02 -0.29 -14.69
CA PRO A 20 22.43 1.03 -14.25
C PRO A 20 21.26 1.70 -13.52
N PRO A 21 21.55 2.58 -12.53
CA PRO A 21 20.51 3.25 -11.78
C PRO A 21 19.53 3.96 -12.71
N SER A 22 18.24 3.81 -12.44
CA SER A 22 17.18 4.46 -13.19
C SER A 22 17.36 5.99 -13.17
N THR A 23 17.03 6.64 -14.29
CA THR A 23 17.03 8.11 -14.37
C THR A 23 15.82 8.65 -13.62
N PRO A 24 15.94 9.75 -12.83
CA PRO A 24 14.79 10.38 -12.20
C PRO A 24 13.69 10.72 -13.19
N VAL A 25 12.44 10.42 -12.85
CA VAL A 25 11.29 10.72 -13.70
C VAL A 25 10.92 12.20 -13.54
N PRO A 26 10.90 12.99 -14.63
CA PRO A 26 10.53 14.39 -14.55
C PRO A 26 9.01 14.58 -14.42
N GLY A 27 8.59 15.75 -13.90
CA GLY A 27 7.19 16.18 -13.93
C GLY A 27 6.31 15.60 -12.84
N LEU A 28 6.88 14.95 -11.83
CA LEU A 28 6.14 14.39 -10.69
C LEU A 28 5.90 15.38 -9.54
N ASP A 29 6.47 16.58 -9.59
CA ASP A 29 6.38 17.58 -8.51
C ASP A 29 4.94 18.01 -8.21
N ALA A 30 4.13 18.25 -9.25
CA ALA A 30 2.74 18.65 -9.07
C ALA A 30 1.88 17.53 -8.48
N PRO A 31 1.87 16.30 -9.02
CA PRO A 31 1.17 15.18 -8.38
C PRO A 31 1.58 14.94 -6.92
N ILE A 32 2.87 15.06 -6.62
CA ILE A 32 3.38 14.91 -5.25
C ILE A 32 2.85 16.02 -4.34
N ALA A 33 2.94 17.29 -4.76
CA ALA A 33 2.45 18.42 -3.98
C ALA A 33 0.95 18.32 -3.69
N ASP A 34 0.16 17.89 -4.66
CA ASP A 34 -1.28 17.68 -4.52
C ASP A 34 -1.60 16.52 -3.57
N GLY A 35 -0.89 15.40 -3.66
CA GLY A 35 -1.05 14.28 -2.72
C GLY A 35 -0.69 14.63 -1.28
N LEU A 36 0.41 15.37 -1.07
CA LEU A 36 0.77 15.87 0.26
C LEU A 36 -0.29 16.83 0.81
N ARG A 37 -0.85 17.69 -0.03
CA ARG A 37 -1.97 18.57 0.33
C ARG A 37 -3.20 17.77 0.77
N PHE A 38 -3.54 16.69 0.06
CA PHE A 38 -4.62 15.79 0.43
C PHE A 38 -4.36 15.19 1.83
N LEU A 39 -3.22 14.57 2.06
CA LEU A 39 -2.89 13.97 3.36
C LEU A 39 -2.99 14.99 4.49
N LYS A 40 -2.44 16.20 4.33
CA LYS A 40 -2.57 17.27 5.33
C LYS A 40 -4.03 17.67 5.57
N GLY A 41 -4.86 17.62 4.55
CA GLY A 41 -6.30 17.92 4.63
C GLY A 41 -7.09 16.89 5.43
N GLN A 42 -6.58 15.65 5.55
CA GLN A 42 -7.21 14.58 6.35
C GLN A 42 -6.91 14.71 7.86
N TYR A 43 -6.02 15.60 8.27
CA TYR A 43 -5.62 15.71 9.66
C TYR A 43 -6.75 16.19 10.57
N ASN A 44 -7.00 15.42 11.63
CA ASN A 44 -7.96 15.78 12.69
C ASN A 44 -7.23 16.02 14.01
N PRO A 45 -7.15 17.27 14.48
CA PRO A 45 -6.41 17.59 15.70
C PRO A 45 -7.00 16.98 16.98
N ALA A 46 -8.29 16.61 16.99
CA ALA A 46 -8.89 15.94 18.14
C ALA A 46 -8.32 14.54 18.40
N TYR A 47 -7.88 13.88 17.34
CA TYR A 47 -7.25 12.54 17.39
C TYR A 47 -5.74 12.63 17.19
N GLY A 48 -5.26 13.66 16.52
CA GLY A 48 -3.87 13.80 16.10
C GLY A 48 -3.50 12.84 14.97
N LEU A 49 -4.49 12.33 14.23
CA LEU A 49 -4.37 11.37 13.16
C LEU A 49 -5.04 11.89 11.89
N LEU A 50 -4.68 11.29 10.76
CA LEU A 50 -5.35 11.48 9.49
C LEU A 50 -6.60 10.59 9.44
N GLN A 51 -7.74 11.18 9.07
CA GLN A 51 -8.94 10.42 8.75
C GLN A 51 -8.74 9.65 7.45
N GLU A 52 -9.06 8.36 7.43
CA GLU A 52 -8.74 7.45 6.33
C GLU A 52 -9.31 7.91 4.98
N SER A 53 -10.54 8.35 4.96
CA SER A 53 -11.17 8.90 3.76
C SER A 53 -12.21 9.94 4.14
N PRO A 54 -12.46 10.96 3.31
CA PRO A 54 -13.46 12.00 3.61
C PRO A 54 -14.89 11.49 3.67
N ASN A 55 -15.23 10.38 2.99
CA ASN A 55 -16.61 9.96 2.74
C ASN A 55 -16.88 8.47 3.02
N ILE A 56 -16.29 7.87 4.04
CA ILE A 56 -16.61 6.50 4.42
C ILE A 56 -17.89 6.49 5.30
N GLY A 57 -19.05 6.48 4.66
CA GLY A 57 -20.34 6.22 5.31
C GLY A 57 -20.63 7.07 6.56
N LYS A 58 -21.08 6.41 7.65
CA LYS A 58 -21.44 7.04 8.92
C LYS A 58 -20.32 7.02 9.96
N HIS A 59 -19.18 6.45 9.65
CA HIS A 59 -18.04 6.33 10.56
C HIS A 59 -16.84 7.07 9.99
N ARG A 60 -16.06 7.68 10.87
CA ARG A 60 -14.75 8.23 10.55
C ARG A 60 -13.70 7.28 11.08
N TYR A 61 -12.90 6.74 10.20
CA TYR A 61 -11.86 5.78 10.53
C TYR A 61 -10.50 6.47 10.55
N TYR A 62 -9.68 6.05 11.51
CA TYR A 62 -8.29 6.46 11.68
C TYR A 62 -7.48 5.17 11.82
N LEU A 63 -6.94 4.67 10.71
CA LEU A 63 -6.12 3.46 10.71
C LEU A 63 -4.70 3.80 11.13
N THR A 64 -4.24 3.19 12.21
CA THR A 64 -2.92 3.52 12.76
C THR A 64 -1.79 3.10 11.84
N ASN A 65 -1.93 1.98 11.12
CA ASN A 65 -0.96 1.51 10.13
C ASN A 65 -0.81 2.52 8.98
N ASP A 66 -1.92 3.04 8.45
CA ASP A 66 -1.91 4.01 7.36
C ASP A 66 -1.38 5.37 7.82
N ASN A 67 -1.65 5.74 9.07
CA ASN A 67 -1.07 6.92 9.68
C ASN A 67 0.45 6.77 9.93
N ALA A 68 0.93 5.56 10.24
CA ALA A 68 2.36 5.27 10.34
C ALA A 68 3.05 5.38 8.97
N LEU A 69 2.40 4.86 7.93
CA LEU A 69 2.84 5.01 6.54
C LEU A 69 2.88 6.50 6.14
N ALA A 70 1.82 7.25 6.44
CA ALA A 70 1.77 8.69 6.14
C ALA A 70 2.86 9.46 6.90
N ALA A 71 3.14 9.12 8.17
CA ALA A 71 4.24 9.72 8.93
C ALA A 71 5.58 9.47 8.25
N TYR A 72 5.83 8.23 7.79
CA TYR A 72 7.03 7.89 7.03
C TYR A 72 7.12 8.70 5.72
N VAL A 73 6.02 8.81 4.97
CA VAL A 73 5.95 9.62 3.75
C VAL A 73 6.26 11.08 4.03
N PHE A 74 5.68 11.69 5.06
CA PHE A 74 5.98 13.07 5.44
C PHE A 74 7.47 13.27 5.75
N GLU A 75 8.13 12.33 6.44
CA GLU A 75 9.58 12.38 6.68
C GLU A 75 10.39 12.37 5.38
N GLN A 76 10.01 11.53 4.39
CA GLN A 76 10.69 11.47 3.10
C GLN A 76 10.62 12.80 2.34
N PHE A 77 9.55 13.56 2.53
CA PHE A 77 9.36 14.88 1.89
C PHE A 77 9.78 16.07 2.77
N GLY A 78 10.41 15.82 3.94
CA GLY A 78 10.88 16.89 4.85
C GLY A 78 9.76 17.62 5.60
N GLU A 79 8.58 17.01 5.71
CA GLU A 79 7.42 17.52 6.45
C GLU A 79 7.48 17.07 7.93
N ASP A 80 8.61 17.32 8.58
CA ASP A 80 8.99 16.77 9.89
C ASP A 80 7.99 17.09 11.01
N GLU A 81 7.36 18.25 10.96
CA GLU A 81 6.35 18.65 11.94
C GLU A 81 5.14 17.70 11.91
N MET A 82 4.58 17.45 10.73
CA MET A 82 3.43 16.57 10.58
C MET A 82 3.81 15.13 10.94
N ALA A 83 4.95 14.66 10.49
CA ALA A 83 5.46 13.34 10.85
C ALA A 83 5.58 13.16 12.36
N SER A 84 6.13 14.14 13.07
CA SER A 84 6.29 14.13 14.54
C SER A 84 4.94 14.11 15.26
N ILE A 85 3.97 14.87 14.79
CA ILE A 85 2.60 14.87 15.35
C ILE A 85 1.95 13.50 15.22
N LEU A 86 2.04 12.88 14.03
CA LEU A 86 1.46 11.56 13.78
C LEU A 86 2.14 10.50 14.66
N ARG A 87 3.48 10.48 14.73
CA ARG A 87 4.21 9.52 15.57
C ARG A 87 3.85 9.64 17.04
N ALA A 88 3.78 10.86 17.59
CA ALA A 88 3.36 11.07 18.98
C ALA A 88 1.93 10.58 19.24
N SER A 89 1.06 10.68 18.24
CA SER A 89 -0.31 10.16 18.36
C SER A 89 -0.36 8.65 18.26
N LEU A 90 0.42 8.05 17.36
CA LEU A 90 0.56 6.60 17.25
C LEU A 90 1.07 5.98 18.55
N ASP A 91 2.10 6.58 19.18
CA ASP A 91 2.59 6.16 20.49
C ASP A 91 1.47 6.21 21.56
N ARG A 92 0.68 7.29 21.56
CA ARG A 92 -0.45 7.45 22.50
C ARG A 92 -1.52 6.38 22.32
N TYR A 93 -1.76 5.91 21.09
CA TYR A 93 -2.72 4.85 20.79
C TYR A 93 -2.14 3.44 20.93
N GLY A 94 -0.85 3.32 21.23
CA GLY A 94 -0.19 2.03 21.44
C GLY A 94 0.01 1.27 20.14
N TYR A 95 0.24 2.00 19.02
CA TYR A 95 0.57 1.38 17.75
C TYR A 95 1.79 0.47 17.88
N ASP A 96 1.68 -0.73 17.34
CA ASP A 96 2.79 -1.64 17.13
C ASP A 96 2.90 -2.00 15.63
N SER A 97 4.12 -2.24 15.17
CA SER A 97 4.42 -2.52 13.77
C SER A 97 4.09 -3.98 13.45
N ASN A 98 2.85 -4.31 13.16
CA ASN A 98 2.39 -5.66 12.87
C ASN A 98 1.27 -5.73 11.81
N GLY A 99 1.36 -4.93 10.75
CA GLY A 99 0.45 -4.91 9.61
C GLY A 99 1.14 -5.29 8.30
N PHE A 100 0.47 -5.06 7.17
CA PHE A 100 1.02 -5.31 5.83
C PHE A 100 1.79 -4.11 5.27
N VAL A 101 1.29 -2.90 5.50
CA VAL A 101 1.86 -1.69 4.90
C VAL A 101 3.26 -1.36 5.43
N GLU A 102 3.64 -1.92 6.57
CA GLU A 102 4.96 -1.75 7.21
C GLU A 102 6.12 -2.20 6.31
N VAL A 103 5.85 -3.09 5.36
CA VAL A 103 6.83 -3.49 4.33
C VAL A 103 7.32 -2.30 3.53
N ALA A 104 6.49 -1.27 3.35
CA ALA A 104 6.83 -0.08 2.57
C ALA A 104 8.01 0.71 3.14
N TRP A 105 8.25 0.70 4.46
CA TRP A 105 9.38 1.41 5.07
C TRP A 105 10.47 0.49 5.60
N GLY A 106 10.51 -0.75 5.13
CA GLY A 106 11.64 -1.65 5.38
C GLY A 106 11.38 -2.74 6.42
N GLU A 107 10.20 -2.80 7.01
CA GLU A 107 9.84 -3.93 7.87
C GLU A 107 9.80 -5.23 7.05
N VAL A 108 10.08 -6.32 7.73
CA VAL A 108 10.10 -7.66 7.14
C VAL A 108 9.01 -8.50 7.79
N ILE A 109 8.05 -8.89 6.98
CA ILE A 109 6.95 -9.76 7.42
C ILE A 109 7.15 -11.21 6.99
N VAL A 110 6.39 -12.12 7.61
CA VAL A 110 6.32 -13.52 7.20
C VAL A 110 5.65 -13.60 5.82
N TRP A 111 6.25 -14.36 4.91
CA TRP A 111 5.71 -14.59 3.58
C TRP A 111 5.58 -16.09 3.28
N PRO A 112 4.46 -16.60 2.76
CA PRO A 112 3.21 -15.91 2.42
C PRO A 112 2.58 -15.15 3.60
N PRO A 113 1.81 -14.07 3.32
CA PRO A 113 1.28 -13.25 4.40
C PRO A 113 0.32 -14.01 5.32
N LEU A 114 0.35 -13.68 6.60
CA LEU A 114 -0.59 -14.20 7.58
C LEU A 114 -1.95 -13.50 7.42
N HIS A 115 -3.03 -14.13 7.86
CA HIS A 115 -4.30 -13.45 8.03
C HIS A 115 -4.14 -12.30 9.03
N HIS A 116 -4.69 -11.15 8.69
CA HIS A 116 -4.70 -9.98 9.56
C HIS A 116 -6.03 -9.85 10.31
N LYS A 117 -6.03 -9.01 11.32
CA LYS A 117 -7.19 -8.70 12.13
C LYS A 117 -7.20 -7.23 12.47
N ASP A 118 -8.32 -6.56 12.24
CA ASP A 118 -8.55 -5.22 12.74
C ASP A 118 -8.80 -5.25 14.25
N VAL A 119 -8.09 -4.38 14.95
CA VAL A 119 -8.22 -4.22 16.40
C VAL A 119 -8.63 -2.79 16.70
N VAL A 120 -9.71 -2.61 17.44
CA VAL A 120 -10.09 -1.31 17.96
C VAL A 120 -9.09 -0.92 19.05
N VAL A 121 -8.25 0.08 18.77
CA VAL A 121 -7.23 0.58 19.69
C VAL A 121 -7.82 1.59 20.67
N GLU A 122 -8.62 2.52 20.15
CA GLU A 122 -9.36 3.50 20.94
C GLU A 122 -10.68 3.81 20.24
N LYS A 123 -11.73 3.95 21.04
CA LYS A 123 -13.05 4.33 20.56
C LYS A 123 -13.42 5.68 21.12
N LYS A 124 -13.74 6.63 20.26
CA LYS A 124 -14.26 7.95 20.64
C LYS A 124 -15.56 8.23 19.89
N GLY A 125 -16.55 8.79 20.61
CA GLY A 125 -17.87 9.05 20.05
C GLY A 125 -18.95 8.13 20.62
N THR A 126 -20.16 8.23 20.06
CA THR A 126 -21.37 7.54 20.54
C THR A 126 -21.78 6.46 19.55
N GLY A 127 -21.12 5.35 19.48
CA GLY A 127 -21.50 4.28 18.57
C GLY A 127 -20.53 3.11 18.64
N GLU A 128 -20.89 1.99 18.10
CA GLU A 128 -19.98 0.86 17.92
C GLU A 128 -19.24 1.01 16.60
N CYS A 129 -17.92 0.80 16.64
CA CYS A 129 -17.10 0.67 15.45
C CYS A 129 -17.35 -0.72 14.86
N ASP A 130 -18.40 -0.84 14.07
CA ASP A 130 -18.75 -2.09 13.41
C ASP A 130 -18.61 -1.89 11.88
N PHE A 131 -17.58 -2.48 11.32
CA PHE A 131 -17.35 -2.45 9.88
C PHE A 131 -18.44 -3.18 9.08
N LEU A 132 -19.17 -4.09 9.72
CA LEU A 132 -20.14 -4.95 9.05
C LEU A 132 -21.57 -4.39 9.06
N ASN A 133 -21.88 -3.43 9.94
CA ASN A 133 -23.22 -2.89 10.11
C ASN A 133 -23.31 -1.40 9.72
N SER A 134 -22.99 -1.10 8.46
CA SER A 134 -23.04 0.28 7.90
C SER A 134 -24.45 0.90 7.81
N GLU A 135 -25.50 0.17 8.18
CA GLU A 135 -26.90 0.61 8.01
C GLU A 135 -27.53 1.29 9.23
N GLU A 136 -26.86 1.36 10.37
CA GLU A 136 -27.45 1.93 11.57
C GLU A 136 -27.55 3.46 11.52
N SER A 137 -28.74 3.98 11.87
CA SER A 137 -29.14 5.38 11.86
C SER A 137 -28.68 6.15 13.10
N GLY A 138 -27.40 5.99 13.50
CA GLY A 138 -26.81 6.68 14.65
C GLY A 138 -25.96 7.91 14.25
N PRO A 139 -25.52 8.72 15.22
CA PRO A 139 -24.55 9.76 14.99
C PRO A 139 -23.21 9.16 14.54
N LEU A 140 -22.42 9.96 13.76
CA LEU A 140 -21.08 9.55 13.31
C LEU A 140 -20.23 9.12 14.50
N ALA A 141 -19.74 7.89 14.46
CA ALA A 141 -18.75 7.38 15.41
C ALA A 141 -17.35 7.57 14.84
N ASP A 142 -16.42 7.99 15.70
CA ASP A 142 -15.00 8.08 15.35
C ASP A 142 -14.29 6.82 15.86
N CYS A 143 -13.61 6.10 14.97
CA CYS A 143 -12.97 4.81 15.24
C CYS A 143 -11.48 4.88 14.97
N VAL A 144 -10.67 4.66 15.99
CA VAL A 144 -9.22 4.43 15.83
C VAL A 144 -8.98 2.93 15.83
N LEU A 145 -8.41 2.42 14.76
CA LEU A 145 -8.21 0.99 14.50
C LEU A 145 -6.75 0.70 14.19
N GLN A 146 -6.33 -0.52 14.45
CA GLN A 146 -5.04 -1.06 14.03
C GLN A 146 -5.25 -2.39 13.32
N GLU A 147 -4.65 -2.55 12.16
CA GLU A 147 -4.51 -3.85 11.50
C GLU A 147 -3.36 -4.62 12.13
N THR A 148 -3.59 -5.89 12.40
CA THR A 148 -2.56 -6.78 12.94
C THR A 148 -2.57 -8.13 12.25
N HIS A 149 -1.39 -8.69 12.00
CA HIS A 149 -1.25 -10.08 11.59
C HIS A 149 -1.58 -11.02 12.76
N THR A 150 -2.40 -12.02 12.51
CA THR A 150 -2.82 -12.98 13.54
C THR A 150 -2.37 -14.38 13.15
N PRO A 151 -1.25 -14.89 13.71
CA PRO A 151 -0.71 -16.21 13.38
C PRO A 151 -1.73 -17.34 13.55
N ASP A 152 -2.61 -17.22 14.54
CA ASP A 152 -3.62 -18.23 14.85
C ASP A 152 -4.73 -18.37 13.79
N LEU A 153 -4.86 -17.39 12.89
CA LEU A 153 -5.79 -17.46 11.75
C LEU A 153 -5.18 -18.17 10.54
N GLY A 154 -3.87 -18.43 10.53
CA GLY A 154 -3.16 -19.10 9.45
C GLY A 154 -2.63 -18.17 8.37
N PHE A 155 -2.36 -18.73 7.19
CA PHE A 155 -1.83 -17.99 6.03
C PHE A 155 -2.93 -17.70 5.02
N PHE A 156 -2.75 -16.65 4.22
CA PHE A 156 -3.48 -16.46 2.98
C PHE A 156 -3.01 -17.49 1.94
N TYR A 157 -3.68 -18.63 1.83
CA TYR A 157 -3.26 -19.68 0.88
C TYR A 157 -3.42 -19.28 -0.59
N ASP A 158 -4.34 -18.36 -0.86
CA ASP A 158 -4.67 -17.83 -2.18
C ASP A 158 -4.06 -16.44 -2.45
N TRP A 159 -3.07 -16.03 -1.64
CA TRP A 159 -2.43 -14.71 -1.73
C TRP A 159 -1.99 -14.33 -3.16
N SER A 160 -1.59 -15.30 -3.96
CA SER A 160 -1.19 -15.08 -5.35
C SER A 160 -2.33 -14.69 -6.29
N SER A 161 -3.56 -14.70 -5.79
CA SER A 161 -4.75 -14.23 -6.52
C SER A 161 -5.10 -12.77 -6.24
N PHE A 162 -4.34 -12.09 -5.39
CA PHE A 162 -4.52 -10.67 -5.05
C PHE A 162 -3.45 -9.81 -5.71
N SER A 163 -3.90 -8.81 -6.46
CA SER A 163 -3.09 -8.01 -7.37
C SER A 163 -1.97 -7.18 -6.74
N ASN A 164 -2.02 -6.96 -5.44
CA ASN A 164 -1.03 -6.17 -4.71
C ASN A 164 0.03 -7.04 -4.03
N LEU A 165 -0.28 -8.32 -3.75
CA LEU A 165 0.55 -9.13 -2.86
C LEU A 165 1.85 -9.63 -3.50
N HIS A 166 1.92 -9.86 -4.81
CA HIS A 166 3.20 -10.22 -5.45
C HIS A 166 4.20 -9.07 -5.39
N CYS A 167 3.80 -7.85 -5.78
CA CYS A 167 4.70 -6.70 -5.74
C CYS A 167 5.02 -6.28 -4.30
N MET A 168 4.08 -6.39 -3.35
CA MET A 168 4.37 -6.25 -1.91
C MET A 168 5.37 -7.31 -1.43
N GLY A 169 5.20 -8.57 -1.84
CA GLY A 169 6.16 -9.65 -1.58
C GLY A 169 7.54 -9.37 -2.16
N ALA A 170 7.61 -8.75 -3.35
CA ALA A 170 8.87 -8.32 -3.94
C ALA A 170 9.58 -7.29 -3.07
N VAL A 171 8.86 -6.31 -2.52
CA VAL A 171 9.42 -5.33 -1.57
C VAL A 171 9.88 -6.02 -0.28
N ASN A 172 9.09 -6.94 0.27
CA ASN A 172 9.46 -7.72 1.45
C ASN A 172 10.75 -8.54 1.24
N GLU A 173 10.89 -9.21 0.10
CA GLU A 173 12.10 -9.97 -0.23
C GLU A 173 13.29 -9.04 -0.54
N TYR A 174 13.03 -7.86 -1.12
CA TYR A 174 14.06 -6.82 -1.26
C TYR A 174 14.59 -6.37 0.10
N ASN A 175 13.71 -6.10 1.07
CA ASN A 175 14.07 -5.72 2.44
C ASN A 175 14.90 -6.80 3.15
N LYS A 176 14.65 -8.08 2.85
CA LYS A 176 15.48 -9.23 3.30
C LYS A 176 16.83 -9.34 2.59
N GLY A 177 17.06 -8.58 1.52
CA GLY A 177 18.23 -8.74 0.64
C GLY A 177 18.14 -9.93 -0.34
N ASN A 178 16.96 -10.55 -0.47
CA ASN A 178 16.73 -11.69 -1.35
C ASN A 178 16.32 -11.24 -2.77
N LEU A 179 17.22 -10.53 -3.45
CA LEU A 179 16.96 -9.91 -4.75
C LEU A 179 16.46 -10.88 -5.84
N PRO A 180 16.95 -12.15 -5.94
CA PRO A 180 16.43 -13.08 -6.95
C PRO A 180 14.95 -13.39 -6.78
N VAL A 181 14.48 -13.59 -5.55
CA VAL A 181 13.07 -13.85 -5.26
C VAL A 181 12.24 -12.58 -5.44
N ALA A 182 12.76 -11.41 -5.00
CA ALA A 182 12.11 -10.14 -5.22
C ALA A 182 11.84 -9.86 -6.71
N ARG A 183 12.83 -10.09 -7.59
CA ARG A 183 12.66 -9.96 -9.04
C ARG A 183 11.66 -10.96 -9.61
N TRP A 184 11.73 -12.21 -9.18
CA TRP A 184 10.78 -13.23 -9.62
C TRP A 184 9.33 -12.88 -9.28
N LEU A 185 9.07 -12.40 -8.06
CA LEU A 185 7.74 -11.93 -7.65
C LEU A 185 7.27 -10.75 -8.50
N TYR A 186 8.12 -9.75 -8.69
CA TYR A 186 7.83 -8.59 -9.52
C TYR A 186 7.50 -8.97 -10.98
N GLU A 187 8.34 -9.81 -11.60
CA GLU A 187 8.13 -10.28 -12.98
C GLU A 187 6.86 -11.15 -13.10
N THR A 188 6.57 -11.96 -12.08
CA THR A 188 5.36 -12.78 -12.04
C THR A 188 4.13 -11.90 -12.07
N GLU A 189 4.08 -10.85 -11.24
CA GLU A 189 2.95 -9.91 -11.24
C GLU A 189 2.82 -9.21 -12.60
N LEU A 190 3.89 -8.67 -13.16
CA LEU A 190 3.84 -8.02 -14.45
C LEU A 190 3.36 -8.94 -15.58
N SER A 191 3.62 -10.26 -15.48
CA SER A 191 3.19 -11.21 -16.49
C SER A 191 1.67 -11.43 -16.54
N THR A 192 0.95 -11.07 -15.49
CA THR A 192 -0.50 -11.18 -15.37
C THR A 192 -1.24 -9.86 -15.61
N PHE A 193 -0.50 -8.79 -15.90
CA PHE A 193 -1.05 -7.48 -16.24
C PHE A 193 -1.80 -7.51 -17.57
N ASP A 194 -3.06 -7.08 -17.60
CA ASP A 194 -3.93 -7.13 -18.79
C ASP A 194 -3.86 -5.87 -19.69
N GLY A 195 -2.95 -4.96 -19.39
CA GLY A 195 -2.80 -3.66 -20.08
C GLY A 195 -3.56 -2.51 -19.42
N VAL A 196 -4.38 -2.79 -18.40
CA VAL A 196 -5.13 -1.79 -17.62
C VAL A 196 -4.92 -2.00 -16.12
N GLY A 197 -4.81 -3.25 -15.67
CA GLY A 197 -4.64 -3.61 -14.27
C GLY A 197 -4.56 -5.12 -14.09
N TRP A 198 -4.85 -5.55 -12.90
CA TRP A 198 -4.93 -6.96 -12.54
C TRP A 198 -6.34 -7.28 -12.05
N ALA A 199 -6.96 -8.29 -12.66
CA ALA A 199 -8.22 -8.85 -12.18
C ALA A 199 -7.93 -9.77 -10.99
N ASP A 200 -8.02 -9.26 -9.78
CA ASP A 200 -7.77 -10.04 -8.58
C ASP A 200 -9.01 -10.75 -8.01
N GLU A 201 -8.80 -11.64 -7.03
CA GLU A 201 -9.86 -12.45 -6.44
C GLU A 201 -10.92 -11.61 -5.74
N ALA A 202 -10.54 -10.53 -5.08
CA ALA A 202 -11.46 -9.66 -4.37
C ALA A 202 -12.47 -8.99 -5.32
N TRP A 203 -12.08 -8.78 -6.59
CA TRP A 203 -12.85 -8.04 -7.58
C TRP A 203 -13.30 -8.86 -8.80
N ARG A 204 -12.98 -10.15 -8.86
CA ARG A 204 -13.35 -11.04 -9.98
C ARG A 204 -14.82 -10.99 -10.38
N GLN A 205 -15.71 -10.75 -9.42
CA GLN A 205 -17.15 -10.65 -9.67
C GLN A 205 -17.58 -9.28 -10.20
N ARG A 206 -16.66 -8.32 -10.26
CA ARG A 206 -16.89 -6.95 -10.74
C ARG A 206 -16.07 -6.70 -11.98
N ASP A 207 -16.54 -7.22 -13.12
CA ASP A 207 -15.86 -7.10 -14.41
C ASP A 207 -15.35 -5.66 -14.66
N GLY A 208 -14.05 -5.55 -14.93
CA GLY A 208 -13.40 -4.29 -15.29
C GLY A 208 -13.18 -3.32 -14.14
N VAL A 209 -13.24 -3.77 -12.88
CA VAL A 209 -12.79 -3.01 -11.70
C VAL A 209 -11.39 -3.45 -11.31
N TYR A 210 -10.51 -2.48 -11.04
CA TYR A 210 -9.11 -2.66 -10.67
C TYR A 210 -8.79 -1.84 -9.44
N GLU A 211 -7.87 -2.34 -8.61
CA GLU A 211 -7.33 -1.61 -7.46
C GLU A 211 -6.14 -0.75 -7.87
N THR A 212 -6.10 0.50 -7.40
CA THR A 212 -4.97 1.42 -7.63
C THR A 212 -3.70 0.96 -6.89
N ILE A 213 -3.87 0.26 -5.78
CA ILE A 213 -2.76 -0.22 -4.95
C ILE A 213 -1.84 -1.22 -5.70
N GLY A 214 -2.38 -2.00 -6.64
CA GLY A 214 -1.59 -2.91 -7.49
C GLY A 214 -0.53 -2.17 -8.31
N PRO A 215 -0.89 -1.23 -9.21
CA PRO A 215 0.07 -0.38 -9.91
C PRO A 215 1.06 0.33 -8.99
N VAL A 216 0.61 0.82 -7.83
CA VAL A 216 1.47 1.51 -6.85
C VAL A 216 2.56 0.60 -6.31
N TRP A 217 2.21 -0.59 -5.80
CA TRP A 217 3.19 -1.54 -5.29
C TRP A 217 4.18 -1.99 -6.37
N CYS A 218 3.71 -2.19 -7.60
CA CYS A 218 4.58 -2.60 -8.69
C CYS A 218 5.54 -1.48 -9.14
N LEU A 219 5.09 -0.22 -9.18
CA LEU A 219 5.98 0.91 -9.44
C LEU A 219 7.03 1.06 -8.34
N TYR A 220 6.61 0.93 -7.08
CA TYR A 220 7.52 0.99 -5.93
C TYR A 220 8.54 -0.14 -5.94
N ALA A 221 8.10 -1.39 -6.10
CA ALA A 221 8.98 -2.56 -6.19
C ALA A 221 9.97 -2.43 -7.35
N GLY A 222 9.50 -2.04 -8.54
CA GLY A 222 10.35 -1.84 -9.71
C GLY A 222 11.43 -0.78 -9.46
N ALA A 223 11.06 0.35 -8.84
CA ALA A 223 12.01 1.41 -8.50
C ALA A 223 13.08 0.95 -7.50
N LEU A 224 12.70 0.19 -6.45
CA LEU A 224 13.63 -0.41 -5.49
C LEU A 224 14.59 -1.42 -6.16
N LEU A 225 14.07 -2.22 -7.08
CA LEU A 225 14.85 -3.21 -7.84
C LEU A 225 15.75 -2.58 -8.90
N GLY A 226 15.62 -1.27 -9.17
CA GLY A 226 16.34 -0.55 -10.21
C GLY A 226 15.86 -0.89 -11.62
N GLU A 227 14.61 -1.35 -11.76
CA GLU A 227 14.01 -1.63 -13.06
C GLU A 227 13.68 -0.32 -13.80
N PRO A 228 13.68 -0.32 -15.13
CA PRO A 228 13.16 0.80 -15.91
C PRO A 228 11.71 1.13 -15.53
N VAL A 229 11.39 2.42 -15.49
CA VAL A 229 10.03 2.87 -15.16
C VAL A 229 9.03 2.28 -16.14
N ASN A 230 8.00 1.63 -15.61
CA ASN A 230 6.88 1.19 -16.42
C ASN A 230 5.93 2.37 -16.64
N GLU A 231 6.08 3.02 -17.80
CA GLU A 231 5.31 4.22 -18.19
C GLU A 231 3.79 3.98 -18.22
N VAL A 232 3.37 2.73 -18.51
CA VAL A 232 1.94 2.38 -18.52
C VAL A 232 1.39 2.40 -17.10
N LEU A 233 2.08 1.75 -16.15
CA LEU A 233 1.67 1.76 -14.75
C LEU A 233 1.70 3.16 -14.15
N LEU A 234 2.72 3.95 -14.48
CA LEU A 234 2.82 5.34 -14.05
C LEU A 234 1.65 6.19 -14.59
N SER A 235 1.32 6.03 -15.86
CA SER A 235 0.19 6.73 -16.47
C SER A 235 -1.15 6.33 -15.82
N ILE A 236 -1.34 5.05 -15.53
CA ILE A 236 -2.52 4.56 -14.81
C ILE A 236 -2.58 5.20 -13.42
N LEU A 237 -1.50 5.15 -12.65
CA LEU A 237 -1.45 5.75 -11.32
C LEU A 237 -1.81 7.23 -11.35
N LEU A 238 -1.17 8.02 -12.22
CA LEU A 238 -1.41 9.47 -12.30
C LEU A 238 -2.85 9.79 -12.73
N ALA A 239 -3.48 8.94 -13.54
CA ALA A 239 -4.89 9.09 -13.93
C ALA A 239 -5.85 8.85 -12.73
N GLN A 240 -5.40 8.21 -11.66
CA GLN A 240 -6.22 7.99 -10.46
C GLN A 240 -6.12 9.14 -9.46
N GLN A 241 -5.32 10.15 -9.72
CA GLN A 241 -5.27 11.32 -8.83
C GLN A 241 -6.50 12.19 -9.01
N ASN A 242 -7.20 12.47 -7.92
CA ASN A 242 -8.35 13.38 -7.91
C ASN A 242 -7.88 14.83 -8.11
N VAL A 243 -8.38 15.48 -9.14
CA VAL A 243 -7.94 16.83 -9.52
C VAL A 243 -8.34 17.93 -8.52
N GLU A 244 -9.38 17.70 -7.71
CA GLU A 244 -9.87 18.66 -6.73
C GLU A 244 -9.15 18.51 -5.39
N THR A 245 -9.05 17.27 -4.91
CA THR A 245 -8.48 16.98 -3.58
C THR A 245 -6.98 16.69 -3.62
N GLY A 246 -6.48 16.12 -4.70
CA GLY A 246 -5.10 15.67 -4.86
C GLY A 246 -4.82 14.25 -4.36
N GLY A 247 -5.77 13.63 -3.66
CA GLY A 247 -5.64 12.24 -3.20
C GLY A 247 -5.82 11.23 -4.34
N PHE A 248 -5.34 10.01 -4.14
CA PHE A 248 -5.47 8.94 -5.13
C PHE A 248 -6.67 8.05 -4.81
N HIS A 249 -7.53 7.82 -5.83
CA HIS A 249 -8.68 6.93 -5.74
C HIS A 249 -8.24 5.49 -5.53
N THR A 250 -8.97 4.73 -4.72
CA THR A 250 -8.60 3.34 -4.39
C THR A 250 -8.88 2.36 -5.52
N HIS A 251 -9.89 2.65 -6.37
CA HIS A 251 -10.31 1.78 -7.46
C HIS A 251 -10.64 2.55 -8.74
N TYR A 252 -10.51 1.88 -9.87
CA TYR A 252 -10.84 2.41 -11.19
C TYR A 252 -11.41 1.34 -12.11
N ARG A 253 -11.98 1.76 -13.24
CA ARG A 253 -12.46 0.90 -14.31
C ARG A 253 -11.54 0.94 -15.53
N ARG A 254 -11.74 -0.01 -16.44
CA ARG A 254 -11.01 -0.10 -17.72
C ARG A 254 -11.06 1.19 -18.56
N ASP A 255 -12.10 1.98 -18.44
CA ASP A 255 -12.25 3.29 -19.06
C ASP A 255 -11.59 4.44 -18.27
N ALA A 256 -10.75 4.10 -17.29
CA ALA A 256 -10.10 4.98 -16.33
C ALA A 256 -11.08 5.78 -15.45
N PHE A 257 -12.36 5.37 -15.37
CA PHE A 257 -13.32 6.00 -14.49
C PHE A 257 -13.02 5.66 -13.03
N GLN A 258 -12.80 6.68 -12.23
CA GLN A 258 -12.57 6.58 -10.78
C GLN A 258 -13.86 6.15 -10.07
N LEU A 259 -13.77 5.11 -9.24
CA LEU A 259 -14.96 4.48 -8.64
C LEU A 259 -15.20 4.84 -7.18
N THR A 260 -14.16 5.24 -6.47
CA THR A 260 -14.18 5.39 -5.02
C THR A 260 -13.55 6.70 -4.61
N ASP A 261 -13.68 7.05 -3.34
CA ASP A 261 -12.97 8.20 -2.79
C ASP A 261 -11.47 7.93 -2.62
N PRO A 262 -10.63 8.96 -2.66
CA PRO A 262 -9.24 8.88 -2.23
C PRO A 262 -9.14 8.51 -0.76
N ASN A 263 -8.08 7.77 -0.39
CA ASN A 263 -7.81 7.43 1.00
C ASN A 263 -6.33 7.68 1.39
N VAL A 264 -6.06 7.58 2.68
CA VAL A 264 -4.71 7.84 3.24
C VAL A 264 -3.73 6.78 2.80
N GLU A 265 -4.09 5.49 2.87
CA GLU A 265 -3.21 4.38 2.47
C GLU A 265 -2.76 4.49 1.02
N THR A 266 -3.72 4.49 0.08
CA THR A 266 -3.41 4.55 -1.37
C THR A 266 -2.62 5.80 -1.72
N THR A 267 -2.99 6.96 -1.14
CA THR A 267 -2.28 8.22 -1.41
C THR A 267 -0.86 8.18 -0.85
N SER A 268 -0.66 7.66 0.35
CA SER A 268 0.67 7.54 0.96
C SER A 268 1.59 6.60 0.18
N LEU A 269 1.08 5.43 -0.22
CA LEU A 269 1.84 4.48 -1.06
C LEU A 269 2.16 5.09 -2.43
N ALA A 270 1.19 5.79 -3.06
CA ALA A 270 1.42 6.49 -4.33
C ALA A 270 2.54 7.52 -4.20
N LEU A 271 2.51 8.35 -3.16
CA LEU A 271 3.56 9.33 -2.90
C LEU A 271 4.92 8.68 -2.68
N LEU A 272 4.98 7.55 -1.96
CA LEU A 272 6.23 6.82 -1.75
C LEU A 272 6.78 6.25 -3.07
N ALA A 273 5.92 5.70 -3.92
CA ALA A 273 6.32 5.24 -5.24
C ALA A 273 6.84 6.40 -6.10
N LEU A 274 6.13 7.53 -6.15
CA LEU A 274 6.55 8.73 -6.90
C LEU A 274 7.86 9.31 -6.36
N TYR A 275 8.04 9.37 -5.03
CA TYR A 275 9.29 9.78 -4.39
C TYR A 275 10.46 8.90 -4.83
N THR A 276 10.27 7.58 -4.81
CA THR A 276 11.31 6.62 -5.18
C THR A 276 11.69 6.75 -6.66
N LEU A 277 10.72 7.02 -7.54
CA LEU A 277 10.96 7.29 -8.96
C LEU A 277 11.71 8.59 -9.20
N GLN A 278 11.53 9.60 -8.35
CA GLN A 278 12.34 10.85 -8.41
C GLN A 278 13.73 10.67 -7.79
N HIS A 279 13.89 9.75 -6.81
CA HIS A 279 15.10 9.60 -6.01
C HIS A 279 15.60 8.14 -6.02
N PRO A 280 15.92 7.56 -7.19
CA PRO A 280 16.16 6.11 -7.35
C PRO A 280 17.36 5.54 -6.54
N LYS A 281 18.03 6.35 -5.72
CA LYS A 281 19.17 5.92 -4.89
C LYS A 281 19.01 6.27 -3.40
N SER A 282 17.92 6.87 -2.99
CA SER A 282 17.80 7.49 -1.66
C SER A 282 17.10 6.62 -0.61
N ILE A 283 16.58 5.46 -0.98
CA ILE A 283 15.95 4.56 -0.02
C ILE A 283 17.00 3.58 0.51
N ARG A 284 17.35 3.74 1.77
CA ARG A 284 18.17 2.80 2.55
C ARG A 284 17.36 2.32 3.76
#